data_ab1c8fdfc085c1513b2261144a85c98a
#
_entry.id   ab1c8fdfc085c1513b2261144a85c98a
#
_cell.length_a   1.000
_cell.length_b   1.000
_cell.length_c   1.000
_cell.angle_alpha   90.00
_cell.angle_beta   90.00
_cell.angle_gamma   90.00
#
_symmetry.space_group_name_H-M   'P 1'
#
loop_
_entity.id
_entity.type
_entity.pdbx_description
1 polymer ?
#
loop_
_entity_poly.entity_id
_entity_poly.type
_entity_poly.pdbx_seq_one_letter_code
_entity_poly.pdbx_strand_id
1 'polypeptide(L)'
;LIGRRFRLAHVFFGREIIEVATFRAASAPSQGEEPDDDPDILPEVGASEDAGIPDTSLPDEDEGEADVDDTGDRVLDDHGRILRDNTYGTVNEDVWRRDFTCNALYYNIEDFSLWDYVGAMEDIAARRLRLIGDPEQRFREDPVRMLRAARFEAKLGFSIEAQTEAQIGKLRQLLTQVPAARLFDETLKLFLTGHGERSLEVLRRRELLGVLYPSVDRYLRSHPGSLVEQLLMFTA
;
A
#
# COMPACT_ATOMS: atom_id res chain seq x y z
N LEU A 1 6.96 14.20 -14.26
CA LEU A 1 6.13 14.25 -13.03
C LEU A 1 4.88 13.44 -13.27
N ILE A 2 4.72 12.35 -12.55
CA ILE A 2 3.50 11.57 -12.55
C ILE A 2 2.74 11.91 -11.27
N GLY A 3 1.47 12.28 -11.41
CA GLY A 3 0.64 12.66 -10.27
C GLY A 3 0.93 14.07 -9.73
N ARG A 4 0.41 15.09 -10.37
CA ARG A 4 0.45 16.47 -9.85
C ARG A 4 -0.10 16.62 -8.42
N ARG A 5 -0.93 15.65 -8.00
CA ARG A 5 -1.60 15.63 -6.68
C ARG A 5 -0.62 15.30 -5.54
N PHE A 6 0.38 14.43 -5.78
CA PHE A 6 1.28 13.91 -4.75
C PHE A 6 2.75 14.26 -4.95
N ARG A 7 3.08 15.07 -5.97
CA ARG A 7 4.45 15.44 -6.33
C ARG A 7 5.42 14.25 -6.36
N LEU A 8 4.96 13.14 -6.93
CA LEU A 8 5.76 11.98 -7.19
C LEU A 8 6.54 12.17 -8.51
N ALA A 9 7.83 11.98 -8.48
CA ALA A 9 8.67 12.03 -9.66
C ALA A 9 9.26 10.64 -9.93
N HIS A 10 9.05 10.11 -11.13
CA HIS A 10 9.74 8.91 -11.59
C HIS A 10 11.02 9.32 -12.32
N VAL A 11 12.15 8.82 -11.85
CA VAL A 11 13.45 8.97 -12.49
C VAL A 11 13.80 7.64 -13.16
N PHE A 12 13.85 7.65 -14.49
CA PHE A 12 14.18 6.46 -15.27
C PHE A 12 15.70 6.29 -15.37
N PHE A 13 16.20 5.15 -14.94
CA PHE A 13 17.61 4.77 -15.06
C PHE A 13 17.72 3.46 -15.87
N GLY A 14 17.78 3.56 -17.18
CA GLY A 14 17.68 2.42 -18.09
C GLY A 14 16.30 1.76 -18.00
N ARG A 15 16.24 0.53 -17.46
CA ARG A 15 14.98 -0.20 -17.21
C ARG A 15 14.45 -0.03 -15.79
N GLU A 16 15.21 0.61 -14.93
CA GLU A 16 14.83 0.83 -13.53
C GLU A 16 14.10 2.17 -13.39
N ILE A 17 13.10 2.19 -12.52
CA ILE A 17 12.36 3.39 -12.15
C ILE A 17 12.66 3.68 -10.69
N ILE A 18 13.17 4.89 -10.42
CA ILE A 18 13.35 5.38 -9.06
C ILE A 18 12.24 6.37 -8.77
N GLU A 19 11.42 6.06 -7.80
CA GLU A 19 10.39 6.97 -7.32
C GLU A 19 10.97 7.97 -6.33
N VAL A 20 10.71 9.25 -6.56
CA VAL A 20 11.15 10.33 -5.68
C VAL A 20 9.90 11.04 -5.16
N ALA A 21 9.69 10.99 -3.86
CA ALA A 21 8.58 11.64 -3.18
C ALA A 21 9.07 12.56 -2.07
N THR A 22 8.27 13.55 -1.70
CA THR A 22 8.53 14.38 -0.51
C THR A 22 7.97 13.71 0.74
N PHE A 23 8.57 13.98 1.89
CA PHE A 23 7.99 13.61 3.18
C PHE A 23 6.69 14.40 3.41
N ARG A 24 5.69 13.72 3.95
CA ARG A 24 4.37 14.29 4.20
C ARG A 24 4.11 14.43 5.69
N ALA A 25 3.44 15.52 6.07
CA ALA A 25 2.96 15.69 7.43
C ALA A 25 1.86 14.68 7.77
N ALA A 26 1.72 14.35 9.06
CA ALA A 26 0.61 13.54 9.53
C ALA A 26 -0.70 14.30 9.29
N SER A 27 -1.55 13.77 8.42
CA SER A 27 -2.89 14.30 8.19
C SER A 27 -3.81 13.88 9.33
N ALA A 28 -4.72 14.76 9.76
CA ALA A 28 -5.89 14.32 10.52
C ALA A 28 -6.70 13.35 9.64
N PRO A 29 -7.39 12.33 10.22
CA PRO A 29 -8.07 11.30 9.45
C PRO A 29 -9.10 11.92 8.51
N SER A 30 -8.84 11.84 7.21
CA SER A 30 -9.79 12.22 6.17
C SER A 30 -10.53 10.98 5.73
N GLN A 31 -11.85 11.00 5.83
CA GLN A 31 -12.70 9.99 5.20
C GLN A 31 -12.51 10.09 3.68
N GLY A 32 -11.76 9.15 3.09
CA GLY A 32 -11.63 9.04 1.64
C GLY A 32 -10.22 9.13 1.07
N GLU A 33 -9.22 8.52 1.69
CA GLU A 33 -7.91 8.35 1.05
C GLU A 33 -8.02 7.35 -0.12
N GLU A 34 -7.66 7.81 -1.34
CA GLU A 34 -7.41 6.93 -2.47
C GLU A 34 -6.19 6.05 -2.19
N PRO A 35 -6.08 4.87 -2.84
CA PRO A 35 -5.04 3.89 -2.55
C PRO A 35 -3.64 4.52 -2.64
N ASP A 36 -2.84 4.28 -1.61
CA ASP A 36 -1.39 4.46 -1.70
C ASP A 36 -0.89 3.57 -2.83
N ASP A 37 -0.28 4.17 -3.85
CA ASP A 37 0.48 3.43 -4.85
C ASP A 37 1.61 2.69 -4.13
N ASP A 38 1.44 1.38 -3.96
CA ASP A 38 2.45 0.51 -3.37
C ASP A 38 3.58 0.33 -4.40
N PRO A 39 4.83 0.70 -4.09
CA PRO A 39 5.95 0.57 -5.03
C PRO A 39 6.26 -0.89 -5.44
N ASP A 40 5.58 -1.87 -4.87
CA ASP A 40 5.75 -3.29 -5.22
C ASP A 40 5.08 -3.70 -6.54
N ILE A 41 4.33 -2.81 -7.22
CA ILE A 41 3.79 -3.08 -8.56
C ILE A 41 4.80 -2.57 -9.60
N LEU A 42 5.81 -3.39 -9.89
CA LEU A 42 6.54 -3.25 -11.13
C LEU A 42 5.59 -3.70 -12.26
N PRO A 43 5.33 -2.88 -13.29
CA PRO A 43 4.63 -3.36 -14.46
C PRO A 43 5.48 -4.49 -15.07
N GLU A 44 4.93 -5.69 -15.19
CA GLU A 44 5.51 -6.72 -16.03
C GLU A 44 5.67 -6.14 -17.43
N VAL A 45 6.93 -5.96 -17.85
CA VAL A 45 7.26 -5.57 -19.21
C VAL A 45 7.02 -6.80 -20.07
N GLY A 46 5.80 -6.95 -20.55
CA GLY A 46 5.50 -7.88 -21.63
C GLY A 46 6.33 -7.47 -22.84
N ALA A 47 7.23 -8.35 -23.24
CA ALA A 47 7.95 -8.23 -24.48
C ALA A 47 6.96 -8.30 -25.65
N SER A 48 6.60 -7.17 -26.23
CA SER A 48 6.04 -7.11 -27.58
C SER A 48 6.99 -6.32 -28.46
N GLU A 49 7.50 -7.03 -29.46
CA GLU A 49 8.30 -6.51 -30.54
C GLU A 49 7.48 -5.51 -31.38
N ASP A 50 8.20 -4.47 -31.83
CA ASP A 50 7.96 -3.69 -33.04
C ASP A 50 6.70 -2.81 -33.13
N ALA A 51 6.87 -1.51 -32.88
CA ALA A 51 6.09 -0.47 -33.54
C ALA A 51 6.85 0.87 -33.55
N GLY A 52 6.97 1.41 -34.76
CA GLY A 52 7.74 2.55 -35.18
C GLY A 52 7.51 3.83 -34.37
N ILE A 53 8.55 4.62 -34.38
CA ILE A 53 8.64 5.97 -33.80
C ILE A 53 7.71 6.91 -34.57
N PRO A 54 6.74 7.57 -33.94
CA PRO A 54 6.14 8.75 -34.54
C PRO A 54 6.93 9.99 -34.14
N ASP A 55 7.36 10.71 -35.14
CA ASP A 55 7.85 12.09 -35.11
C ASP A 55 6.80 13.00 -34.42
N THR A 56 7.15 13.63 -33.31
CA THR A 56 6.35 14.67 -32.68
C THR A 56 7.19 15.93 -32.55
N SER A 57 6.99 16.80 -33.54
CA SER A 57 7.23 18.23 -33.44
C SER A 57 6.52 18.84 -32.24
N LEU A 58 7.29 19.54 -31.41
CA LEU A 58 6.83 20.30 -30.24
C LEU A 58 5.92 21.46 -30.66
N PRO A 59 4.84 21.76 -29.97
CA PRO A 59 4.20 23.06 -30.04
C PRO A 59 4.81 24.03 -29.03
N ASP A 60 4.89 25.27 -29.46
CA ASP A 60 5.54 26.40 -28.85
C ASP A 60 5.02 26.78 -27.45
N GLU A 61 5.90 27.44 -26.74
CA GLU A 61 5.82 28.00 -25.42
C GLU A 61 4.67 29.04 -25.31
N ASP A 62 3.84 28.88 -24.28
CA ASP A 62 3.07 29.99 -23.74
C ASP A 62 3.51 30.22 -22.29
N GLU A 63 4.32 31.24 -22.09
CA GLU A 63 4.82 31.68 -20.79
C GLU A 63 3.68 32.35 -20.01
N GLY A 64 3.01 31.55 -19.19
CA GLY A 64 2.16 32.02 -18.12
C GLY A 64 2.92 32.00 -16.82
N GLU A 65 3.51 33.10 -16.38
CA GLU A 65 3.98 33.30 -15.01
C GLU A 65 2.81 33.08 -14.04
N ALA A 66 2.80 31.96 -13.36
CA ALA A 66 1.90 31.73 -12.24
C ALA A 66 2.69 31.96 -10.96
N ASP A 67 2.33 33.00 -10.25
CA ASP A 67 2.77 33.36 -8.91
C ASP A 67 2.81 32.14 -8.02
N VAL A 68 3.99 31.85 -7.48
CA VAL A 68 4.22 30.82 -6.46
C VAL A 68 3.79 31.41 -5.12
N ASP A 69 2.52 31.31 -4.80
CA ASP A 69 2.04 31.57 -3.45
C ASP A 69 2.34 30.31 -2.60
N ASP A 70 3.37 30.40 -1.77
CA ASP A 70 3.88 29.35 -0.87
C ASP A 70 3.03 29.29 0.43
N THR A 71 1.74 29.22 0.30
CA THR A 71 0.84 28.88 1.40
C THR A 71 0.37 27.43 1.22
N GLY A 72 0.88 26.55 2.09
CA GLY A 72 0.58 25.12 2.08
C GLY A 72 -0.89 24.82 2.39
N ASP A 73 -1.80 25.25 1.54
CA ASP A 73 -3.22 25.10 1.74
C ASP A 73 -3.74 23.82 1.07
N ARG A 74 -4.44 23.06 1.88
CA ARG A 74 -5.28 21.94 1.48
C ARG A 74 -6.43 22.47 0.63
N VAL A 75 -6.46 22.13 -0.65
CA VAL A 75 -7.57 22.50 -1.55
C VAL A 75 -8.58 21.36 -1.56
N LEU A 76 -9.78 21.65 -1.08
CA LEU A 76 -10.94 20.75 -1.12
C LEU A 76 -11.85 21.17 -2.29
N ASP A 77 -12.51 20.21 -2.94
CA ASP A 77 -13.63 20.52 -3.84
C ASP A 77 -14.91 20.80 -3.03
N ASP A 78 -15.96 21.25 -3.72
CA ASP A 78 -17.27 21.58 -3.14
C ASP A 78 -17.96 20.37 -2.47
N HIS A 79 -17.39 19.17 -2.61
CA HIS A 79 -17.87 17.93 -2.04
C HIS A 79 -16.94 17.39 -0.94
N GLY A 80 -15.96 18.17 -0.50
CA GLY A 80 -15.03 17.81 0.56
C GLY A 80 -13.91 16.83 0.14
N ARG A 81 -13.70 16.61 -1.18
CA ARG A 81 -12.59 15.81 -1.67
C ARG A 81 -11.32 16.62 -1.69
N ILE A 82 -10.25 16.05 -1.22
CA ILE A 82 -8.93 16.68 -1.26
C ILE A 82 -8.44 16.72 -2.70
N LEU A 83 -8.40 17.92 -3.28
CA LEU A 83 -7.85 18.17 -4.62
C LEU A 83 -6.33 18.31 -4.59
N ARG A 84 -5.78 18.77 -3.47
CA ARG A 84 -4.34 18.92 -3.27
C ARG A 84 -4.01 18.75 -1.79
N ASP A 85 -3.23 17.74 -1.43
CA ASP A 85 -2.66 17.53 -0.10
C ASP A 85 -1.14 17.63 -0.20
N ASN A 86 -0.66 18.85 -0.22
CA ASN A 86 0.77 19.17 -0.33
C ASN A 86 1.36 19.60 1.03
N THR A 87 0.80 19.10 2.11
CA THR A 87 1.36 19.38 3.43
C THR A 87 2.68 18.64 3.56
N TYR A 88 3.77 19.38 3.35
CA TYR A 88 5.11 18.85 3.55
C TYR A 88 5.32 18.56 5.03
N GLY A 89 6.00 17.45 5.32
CA GLY A 89 6.34 17.03 6.65
C GLY A 89 7.82 16.75 6.82
N THR A 90 8.19 16.50 8.04
CA THR A 90 9.50 15.98 8.40
C THR A 90 9.54 14.47 8.22
N VAL A 91 10.75 13.89 8.13
CA VAL A 91 10.95 12.42 8.15
C VAL A 91 10.21 11.78 9.33
N ASN A 92 10.25 12.42 10.50
CA ASN A 92 9.60 11.89 11.68
C ASN A 92 8.07 11.82 11.53
N GLU A 93 7.43 12.82 10.92
CA GLU A 93 5.99 12.80 10.65
C GLU A 93 5.63 11.73 9.61
N ASP A 94 6.44 11.57 8.57
CA ASP A 94 6.25 10.53 7.56
C ASP A 94 6.31 9.11 8.14
N VAL A 95 7.21 8.86 9.10
CA VAL A 95 7.28 7.57 9.82
C VAL A 95 5.96 7.18 10.46
N TRP A 96 5.32 8.11 11.20
CA TRP A 96 4.13 7.81 11.99
C TRP A 96 2.86 7.60 11.15
N ARG A 97 2.87 8.03 9.89
CA ARG A 97 1.76 7.75 8.97
C ARG A 97 1.87 6.40 8.27
N ARG A 98 3.07 5.79 8.22
CA ARG A 98 3.28 4.45 7.62
C ARG A 98 2.53 3.37 8.40
N ASP A 99 2.33 2.23 7.75
CA ASP A 99 1.58 1.11 8.32
C ASP A 99 2.43 0.26 9.27
N PHE A 100 3.49 -0.37 8.77
CA PHE A 100 4.29 -1.33 9.52
C PHE A 100 5.70 -0.85 9.75
N THR A 101 6.27 -1.24 10.90
CA THR A 101 7.63 -0.86 11.29
C THR A 101 8.67 -1.28 10.26
N CYS A 102 8.53 -2.44 9.63
CA CYS A 102 9.45 -2.93 8.60
C CYS A 102 9.51 -2.04 7.34
N ASN A 103 8.51 -1.20 7.11
CA ASN A 103 8.44 -0.25 6.01
C ASN A 103 8.89 1.17 6.40
N ALA A 104 9.42 1.37 7.62
CA ALA A 104 9.76 2.67 8.17
C ALA A 104 11.27 2.83 8.45
N LEU A 105 12.10 2.26 7.61
CA LEU A 105 13.55 2.49 7.59
C LEU A 105 13.88 3.50 6.51
N TYR A 106 14.79 4.42 6.83
CA TYR A 106 15.29 5.43 5.92
C TYR A 106 16.81 5.34 5.81
N TYR A 107 17.29 5.29 4.59
CA TYR A 107 18.72 5.27 4.31
C TYR A 107 19.16 6.62 3.77
N ASN A 108 20.12 7.25 4.46
CA ASN A 108 20.69 8.51 4.03
C ASN A 108 21.91 8.25 3.13
N ILE A 109 21.83 8.68 1.88
CA ILE A 109 22.90 8.48 0.88
C ILE A 109 24.09 9.42 1.08
N GLU A 110 23.96 10.49 1.88
CA GLU A 110 25.03 11.46 2.12
C GLU A 110 26.09 10.90 3.09
N ASP A 111 25.65 10.25 4.16
CA ASP A 111 26.51 9.73 5.23
C ASP A 111 26.41 8.21 5.41
N PHE A 112 25.59 7.54 4.56
CA PHE A 112 25.32 6.10 4.60
C PHE A 112 24.67 5.63 5.91
N SER A 113 24.05 6.53 6.66
CA SER A 113 23.36 6.19 7.90
C SER A 113 22.00 5.56 7.63
N LEU A 114 21.57 4.68 8.54
CA LEU A 114 20.25 4.09 8.55
C LEU A 114 19.47 4.65 9.73
N TRP A 115 18.32 5.28 9.46
CA TRP A 115 17.48 5.88 10.48
C TRP A 115 16.28 4.99 10.79
N ASP A 116 16.16 4.62 12.05
CA ASP A 116 15.09 3.80 12.60
C ASP A 116 14.43 4.52 13.78
N TYR A 117 13.21 5.01 13.57
CA TYR A 117 12.45 5.76 14.57
C TYR A 117 11.49 4.91 15.38
N VAL A 118 11.22 3.67 14.93
CA VAL A 118 10.11 2.84 15.44
C VAL A 118 10.53 1.42 15.86
N GLY A 119 11.83 1.11 15.81
CA GLY A 119 12.35 -0.22 16.13
C GLY A 119 12.17 -1.23 14.99
N ALA A 120 12.22 -0.75 13.75
CA ALA A 120 12.08 -1.57 12.56
C ALA A 120 13.17 -2.64 12.44
N MET A 121 14.41 -2.29 12.75
CA MET A 121 15.56 -3.23 12.70
C MET A 121 15.38 -4.41 13.64
N GLU A 122 14.88 -4.17 14.86
CA GLU A 122 14.59 -5.23 15.82
C GLU A 122 13.46 -6.14 15.32
N ASP A 123 12.39 -5.55 14.80
CA ASP A 123 11.25 -6.28 14.29
C ASP A 123 11.63 -7.13 13.06
N ILE A 124 12.43 -6.59 12.15
CA ILE A 124 12.95 -7.33 10.98
C ILE A 124 13.83 -8.51 11.44
N ALA A 125 14.76 -8.28 12.38
CA ALA A 125 15.60 -9.34 12.92
C ALA A 125 14.78 -10.45 13.60
N ALA A 126 13.71 -10.07 14.30
CA ALA A 126 12.78 -10.99 14.94
C ALA A 126 11.75 -11.59 13.96
N ARG A 127 11.75 -11.21 12.69
CA ARG A 127 10.71 -11.55 11.70
C ARG A 127 9.30 -11.26 12.21
N ARG A 128 9.12 -10.09 12.78
CA ARG A 128 7.88 -9.63 13.40
C ARG A 128 7.25 -8.51 12.57
N LEU A 129 5.98 -8.65 12.25
CA LEU A 129 5.19 -7.62 11.58
C LEU A 129 4.38 -6.85 12.63
N ARG A 130 4.80 -5.65 12.95
CA ARG A 130 4.18 -4.77 13.94
C ARG A 130 3.65 -3.51 13.29
N LEU A 131 2.40 -3.16 13.60
CA LEU A 131 1.77 -1.92 13.15
C LEU A 131 2.37 -0.73 13.91
N ILE A 132 2.58 0.39 13.23
CA ILE A 132 3.04 1.63 13.86
C ILE A 132 1.85 2.32 14.53
N GLY A 133 2.01 2.67 15.82
CA GLY A 133 0.95 3.26 16.63
C GLY A 133 0.02 2.24 17.27
N ASP A 134 -1.15 2.69 17.72
CA ASP A 134 -2.17 1.83 18.35
C ASP A 134 -2.92 1.00 17.31
N PRO A 135 -2.87 -0.34 17.35
CA PRO A 135 -3.46 -1.17 16.31
C PRO A 135 -4.99 -1.02 16.18
N GLU A 136 -5.70 -0.76 17.29
CA GLU A 136 -7.14 -0.55 17.21
C GLU A 136 -7.47 0.73 16.44
N GLN A 137 -6.83 1.84 16.81
CA GLN A 137 -7.02 3.11 16.15
C GLN A 137 -6.64 3.01 14.66
N ARG A 138 -5.48 2.45 14.34
CA ARG A 138 -4.95 2.34 12.98
C ARG A 138 -5.84 1.49 12.06
N PHE A 139 -6.43 0.42 12.56
CA PHE A 139 -7.39 -0.39 11.78
C PHE A 139 -8.76 0.27 11.64
N ARG A 140 -9.15 1.15 12.55
CA ARG A 140 -10.36 1.96 12.40
C ARG A 140 -10.17 3.10 11.40
N GLU A 141 -8.98 3.71 11.37
CA GLU A 141 -8.61 4.73 10.37
C GLU A 141 -8.62 4.14 8.96
N ASP A 142 -8.01 2.97 8.77
CA ASP A 142 -7.96 2.28 7.48
C ASP A 142 -8.02 0.75 7.67
N PRO A 143 -9.20 0.15 7.50
CA PRO A 143 -9.36 -1.30 7.63
C PRO A 143 -8.58 -2.13 6.62
N VAL A 144 -8.18 -1.55 5.47
CA VAL A 144 -7.37 -2.24 4.44
C VAL A 144 -6.01 -2.66 5.00
N ARG A 145 -5.49 -1.97 6.01
CA ARG A 145 -4.25 -2.38 6.72
C ARG A 145 -4.32 -3.80 7.27
N MET A 146 -5.50 -4.36 7.55
CA MET A 146 -5.65 -5.77 7.93
C MET A 146 -5.32 -6.73 6.77
N LEU A 147 -5.68 -6.36 5.55
CA LEU A 147 -5.34 -7.13 4.35
C LEU A 147 -3.86 -6.99 4.00
N ARG A 148 -3.31 -5.79 4.16
CA ARG A 148 -1.87 -5.53 4.02
C ARG A 148 -1.07 -6.36 5.03
N ALA A 149 -1.53 -6.47 6.30
CA ALA A 149 -0.91 -7.34 7.29
C ALA A 149 -0.89 -8.80 6.84
N ALA A 150 -2.00 -9.31 6.32
CA ALA A 150 -2.10 -10.67 5.81
C ALA A 150 -1.17 -10.90 4.60
N ARG A 151 -1.09 -9.93 3.69
CA ARG A 151 -0.21 -9.96 2.52
C ARG A 151 1.27 -9.97 2.92
N PHE A 152 1.68 -9.10 3.82
CA PHE A 152 3.08 -9.08 4.29
C PHE A 152 3.44 -10.32 5.10
N GLU A 153 2.51 -10.86 5.91
CA GLU A 153 2.71 -12.15 6.58
C GLU A 153 2.97 -13.26 5.55
N ALA A 154 2.20 -13.32 4.47
CA ALA A 154 2.36 -14.30 3.40
C ALA A 154 3.66 -14.09 2.61
N LYS A 155 3.94 -12.85 2.20
CA LYS A 155 5.09 -12.48 1.35
C LYS A 155 6.41 -12.63 2.10
N LEU A 156 6.52 -12.11 3.32
CA LEU A 156 7.77 -12.05 4.09
C LEU A 156 7.99 -13.27 4.99
N GLY A 157 6.93 -14.02 5.29
CA GLY A 157 6.98 -15.10 6.28
C GLY A 157 7.24 -14.57 7.70
N PHE A 158 6.83 -13.33 7.97
CA PHE A 158 6.90 -12.72 9.30
C PHE A 158 5.67 -13.10 10.12
N SER A 159 5.80 -13.12 11.45
CA SER A 159 4.67 -13.32 12.34
C SER A 159 4.07 -11.98 12.72
N ILE A 160 2.75 -11.84 12.62
CA ILE A 160 2.07 -10.64 13.10
C ILE A 160 2.22 -10.56 14.63
N GLU A 161 2.58 -9.37 15.11
CA GLU A 161 2.72 -9.07 16.54
C GLU A 161 1.38 -9.28 17.28
N ALA A 162 1.43 -9.82 18.50
CA ALA A 162 0.24 -10.29 19.22
C ALA A 162 -0.83 -9.22 19.43
N GLN A 163 -0.47 -7.97 19.70
CA GLN A 163 -1.44 -6.89 19.88
C GLN A 163 -2.11 -6.54 18.55
N THR A 164 -1.34 -6.46 17.47
CA THR A 164 -1.83 -6.24 16.11
C THR A 164 -2.77 -7.39 15.69
N GLU A 165 -2.38 -8.64 15.91
CA GLU A 165 -3.18 -9.82 15.61
C GLU A 165 -4.53 -9.84 16.34
N ALA A 166 -4.52 -9.51 17.63
CA ALA A 166 -5.72 -9.50 18.45
C ALA A 166 -6.77 -8.50 17.93
N GLN A 167 -6.33 -7.38 17.35
CA GLN A 167 -7.25 -6.39 16.80
C GLN A 167 -7.80 -6.79 15.42
N ILE A 168 -7.04 -7.53 14.61
CA ILE A 168 -7.57 -8.10 13.34
C ILE A 168 -8.81 -8.94 13.64
N GLY A 169 -8.73 -9.86 14.60
CA GLY A 169 -9.86 -10.70 14.98
C GLY A 169 -11.10 -9.93 15.41
N LYS A 170 -10.94 -8.79 16.11
CA LYS A 170 -12.04 -7.97 16.58
C LYS A 170 -12.64 -7.07 15.51
N LEU A 171 -11.80 -6.51 14.63
CA LEU A 171 -12.16 -5.41 13.74
C LEU A 171 -12.37 -5.83 12.27
N ARG A 172 -12.15 -7.11 11.92
CA ARG A 172 -12.26 -7.61 10.53
C ARG A 172 -13.56 -7.24 9.81
N GLN A 173 -14.66 -7.07 10.55
CA GLN A 173 -15.94 -6.67 9.95
C GLN A 173 -15.92 -5.26 9.36
N LEU A 174 -14.99 -4.39 9.76
CA LEU A 174 -14.84 -3.06 9.17
C LEU A 174 -14.47 -3.11 7.70
N LEU A 175 -13.89 -4.21 7.22
CA LEU A 175 -13.60 -4.41 5.79
C LEU A 175 -14.86 -4.33 4.91
N THR A 176 -16.03 -4.65 5.44
CA THR A 176 -17.29 -4.51 4.68
C THR A 176 -17.66 -3.07 4.36
N GLN A 177 -17.04 -2.10 5.02
CA GLN A 177 -17.27 -0.67 4.83
C GLN A 177 -16.26 -0.04 3.86
N VAL A 178 -15.24 -0.79 3.47
CA VAL A 178 -14.21 -0.32 2.54
C VAL A 178 -14.76 -0.29 1.11
N PRO A 179 -14.46 0.75 0.31
CA PRO A 179 -14.82 0.79 -1.10
C PRO A 179 -14.33 -0.44 -1.87
N ALA A 180 -15.19 -0.99 -2.74
CA ALA A 180 -14.89 -2.22 -3.48
C ALA A 180 -13.61 -2.12 -4.34
N ALA A 181 -13.32 -0.95 -4.90
CA ALA A 181 -12.10 -0.73 -5.69
C ALA A 181 -10.83 -0.98 -4.86
N ARG A 182 -10.76 -0.43 -3.65
CA ARG A 182 -9.60 -0.65 -2.75
C ARG A 182 -9.45 -2.11 -2.33
N LEU A 183 -10.58 -2.80 -2.06
CA LEU A 183 -10.56 -4.24 -1.76
C LEU A 183 -10.08 -5.06 -2.96
N PHE A 184 -10.47 -4.66 -4.17
CA PHE A 184 -10.06 -5.32 -5.40
C PHE A 184 -8.54 -5.16 -5.62
N ASP A 185 -7.99 -3.96 -5.46
CA ASP A 185 -6.56 -3.69 -5.61
C ASP A 185 -5.72 -4.54 -4.64
N GLU A 186 -6.11 -4.60 -3.36
CA GLU A 186 -5.41 -5.48 -2.40
C GLU A 186 -5.63 -6.97 -2.71
N THR A 187 -6.76 -7.35 -3.30
CA THR A 187 -6.98 -8.72 -3.76
C THR A 187 -6.00 -9.12 -4.85
N LEU A 188 -5.79 -8.24 -5.84
CA LEU A 188 -4.80 -8.49 -6.90
C LEU A 188 -3.39 -8.65 -6.30
N LYS A 189 -3.02 -7.79 -5.36
CA LYS A 189 -1.72 -7.90 -4.66
C LYS A 189 -1.59 -9.17 -3.81
N LEU A 190 -2.67 -9.64 -3.19
CA LEU A 190 -2.68 -10.88 -2.40
C LEU A 190 -2.46 -12.12 -3.26
N PHE A 191 -3.02 -12.16 -4.46
CA PHE A 191 -3.07 -13.39 -5.26
C PHE A 191 -2.17 -13.38 -6.50
N LEU A 192 -1.82 -12.22 -7.06
CA LEU A 192 -1.07 -12.14 -8.32
C LEU A 192 0.43 -11.79 -8.15
N THR A 193 0.94 -11.77 -6.92
CA THR A 193 2.35 -11.42 -6.65
C THR A 193 3.24 -12.63 -6.31
N GLY A 194 2.81 -13.82 -6.67
CA GLY A 194 3.60 -15.06 -6.49
C GLY A 194 3.55 -15.66 -5.06
N HIS A 195 2.62 -15.20 -4.22
CA HIS A 195 2.43 -15.71 -2.84
C HIS A 195 0.98 -16.08 -2.54
N GLY A 196 0.17 -16.35 -3.55
CA GLY A 196 -1.27 -16.51 -3.42
C GLY A 196 -1.69 -17.70 -2.57
N GLU A 197 -0.99 -18.84 -2.65
CA GLU A 197 -1.23 -20.00 -1.79
C GLU A 197 -1.11 -19.59 -0.31
N ARG A 198 0.02 -18.97 0.06
CA ARG A 198 0.26 -18.48 1.42
C ARG A 198 -0.74 -17.40 1.83
N SER A 199 -1.10 -16.52 0.90
CA SER A 199 -2.12 -15.49 1.13
C SER A 199 -3.47 -16.12 1.45
N LEU A 200 -3.89 -17.16 0.73
CA LEU A 200 -5.13 -17.88 1.00
C LEU A 200 -5.11 -18.55 2.39
N GLU A 201 -3.99 -19.19 2.76
CA GLU A 201 -3.82 -19.80 4.08
C GLU A 201 -3.91 -18.76 5.20
N VAL A 202 -3.23 -17.61 5.04
CA VAL A 202 -3.26 -16.52 6.02
C VAL A 202 -4.67 -15.94 6.14
N LEU A 203 -5.35 -15.64 5.02
CA LEU A 203 -6.72 -15.14 5.02
C LEU A 203 -7.70 -16.09 5.72
N ARG A 204 -7.56 -17.41 5.52
CA ARG A 204 -8.37 -18.41 6.22
C ARG A 204 -8.07 -18.43 7.72
N ARG A 205 -6.79 -18.49 8.10
CA ARG A 205 -6.35 -18.53 9.50
C ARG A 205 -6.79 -17.30 10.28
N ARG A 206 -6.77 -16.11 9.63
CA ARG A 206 -7.18 -14.84 10.22
C ARG A 206 -8.68 -14.57 10.10
N GLU A 207 -9.45 -15.49 9.53
CA GLU A 207 -10.89 -15.37 9.27
C GLU A 207 -11.27 -14.14 8.39
N LEU A 208 -10.31 -13.65 7.60
CA LEU A 208 -10.51 -12.55 6.65
C LEU A 208 -11.18 -13.03 5.36
N LEU A 209 -10.95 -14.29 4.96
CA LEU A 209 -11.52 -14.86 3.74
C LEU A 209 -13.06 -14.82 3.77
N GLY A 210 -13.64 -15.14 4.92
CA GLY A 210 -15.09 -15.14 5.09
C GLY A 210 -15.74 -13.76 5.03
N VAL A 211 -14.98 -12.70 5.33
CA VAL A 211 -15.43 -11.32 5.21
C VAL A 211 -15.35 -10.84 3.76
N LEU A 212 -14.25 -11.16 3.07
CA LEU A 212 -14.02 -10.74 1.67
C LEU A 212 -14.84 -11.56 0.68
N TYR A 213 -14.83 -12.89 0.84
CA TYR A 213 -15.41 -13.85 -0.10
C TYR A 213 -16.25 -14.90 0.63
N PRO A 214 -17.41 -14.52 1.21
CA PRO A 214 -18.20 -15.41 2.05
C PRO A 214 -18.68 -16.67 1.34
N SER A 215 -18.93 -16.62 0.05
CA SER A 215 -19.33 -17.78 -0.75
C SER A 215 -18.19 -18.75 -0.95
N VAL A 216 -16.97 -18.23 -1.20
CA VAL A 216 -15.75 -19.05 -1.36
C VAL A 216 -15.37 -19.70 -0.04
N ASP A 217 -15.34 -18.95 1.04
CA ASP A 217 -15.02 -19.49 2.38
C ASP A 217 -15.99 -20.60 2.79
N ARG A 218 -17.30 -20.40 2.57
CA ARG A 218 -18.33 -21.40 2.85
C ARG A 218 -18.11 -22.67 2.03
N TYR A 219 -17.81 -22.54 0.74
CA TYR A 219 -17.55 -23.67 -0.14
C TYR A 219 -16.32 -24.46 0.32
N LEU A 220 -15.21 -23.79 0.58
CA LEU A 220 -13.96 -24.43 1.00
C LEU A 220 -14.09 -25.14 2.35
N ARG A 221 -14.86 -24.58 3.29
CA ARG A 221 -15.16 -25.22 4.58
C ARG A 221 -16.02 -26.49 4.43
N SER A 222 -16.95 -26.49 3.47
CA SER A 222 -17.85 -27.63 3.23
C SER A 222 -17.22 -28.70 2.34
N HIS A 223 -16.17 -28.39 1.57
CA HIS A 223 -15.51 -29.29 0.62
C HIS A 223 -13.99 -29.24 0.77
N PRO A 224 -13.44 -29.64 1.92
CA PRO A 224 -12.00 -29.64 2.12
C PRO A 224 -11.30 -30.60 1.15
N GLY A 225 -10.17 -30.18 0.57
CA GLY A 225 -9.42 -30.95 -0.41
C GLY A 225 -10.07 -31.05 -1.78
N SER A 226 -11.10 -30.24 -2.06
CA SER A 226 -11.77 -30.21 -3.38
C SER A 226 -10.85 -29.76 -4.49
N LEU A 227 -11.20 -30.12 -5.75
CA LEU A 227 -10.48 -29.64 -6.93
C LEU A 227 -10.42 -28.11 -6.99
N VAL A 228 -11.50 -27.42 -6.54
CA VAL A 228 -11.52 -25.95 -6.46
C VAL A 228 -10.45 -25.43 -5.50
N GLU A 229 -10.30 -26.04 -4.32
CA GLU A 229 -9.24 -25.65 -3.37
C GLU A 229 -7.86 -25.88 -3.99
N GLN A 230 -7.63 -27.04 -4.62
CA GLN A 230 -6.39 -27.34 -5.31
C GLN A 230 -6.09 -26.35 -6.43
N LEU A 231 -7.07 -26.01 -7.28
CA LEU A 231 -6.90 -25.02 -8.34
C LEU A 231 -6.56 -23.63 -7.79
N LEU A 232 -7.22 -23.20 -6.71
CA LEU A 232 -6.90 -21.92 -6.06
C LEU A 232 -5.46 -21.90 -5.51
N MET A 233 -4.95 -23.03 -5.03
CA MET A 233 -3.57 -23.17 -4.56
C MET A 233 -2.55 -23.17 -5.72
N PHE A 234 -2.89 -23.73 -6.89
CA PHE A 234 -1.98 -23.82 -8.04
C PHE A 234 -1.98 -22.57 -8.93
N THR A 235 -3.03 -21.76 -8.91
CA THR A 235 -3.16 -20.56 -9.76
C THR A 235 -2.73 -19.28 -9.07
N ALA A 236 -2.35 -19.35 -7.81
CA ALA A 236 -2.03 -18.20 -6.96
C ALA A 236 -0.47 -17.95 -6.81
#